data_82f87ed4ff7e6f1f508a63f7c62344ca
#
_entry.id   82f87ed4ff7e6f1f508a63f7c62344ca
#
_cell.length_a   1.000
_cell.length_b   1.000
_cell.length_c   1.000
_cell.angle_alpha   90.00
_cell.angle_beta   90.00
_cell.angle_gamma   90.00
#
_symmetry.space_group_name_H-M   'P 1'
#
loop_
_entity.id
_entity.type
_entity.pdbx_description
1 polymer ?
#
loop_
_entity_poly.entity_id
_entity_poly.type
_entity_poly.pdbx_seq_one_letter_code
_entity_poly.pdbx_strand_id
1 'polypeptide(L)'
;FGPILPIFSFEKVSEIDKIILSNPDPLALYVFSDDKDFSENIIRRYRFGGGVVNDTIIHLTNPNLPFGGIGNSGYGSYHGKSSFDLFTHKKSIVKRKMWLENNLRYAPYKNKLNLVKKILKYLS
;
A
#
# COMPACT_ATOMS: atom_id res chain seq x y z
N PHE A 1 -8.37 -24.04 2.49
CA PHE A 1 -8.25 -24.54 3.87
C PHE A 1 -8.43 -26.04 3.87
N GLY A 2 -7.50 -26.75 4.54
CA GLY A 2 -7.54 -28.20 4.62
C GLY A 2 -6.20 -28.75 5.08
N PRO A 3 -6.09 -30.07 5.30
CA PRO A 3 -4.87 -30.72 5.80
C PRO A 3 -3.81 -30.97 4.70
N ILE A 4 -3.92 -30.32 3.54
CA ILE A 4 -3.01 -30.52 2.42
C ILE A 4 -1.97 -29.41 2.41
N LEU A 5 -0.69 -29.78 2.46
CA LEU A 5 0.46 -28.88 2.29
C LEU A 5 1.20 -29.25 0.99
N PRO A 6 1.03 -28.51 -0.10
CA PRO A 6 1.82 -28.74 -1.30
C PRO A 6 3.27 -28.28 -1.09
N ILE A 7 4.24 -29.09 -1.49
CA ILE A 7 5.66 -28.80 -1.40
C ILE A 7 6.24 -28.83 -2.83
N PHE A 8 6.94 -27.77 -3.19
CA PHE A 8 7.60 -27.63 -4.49
C PHE A 8 9.10 -27.36 -4.26
N SER A 9 9.95 -28.06 -4.99
CA SER A 9 11.37 -27.75 -5.07
C SER A 9 11.64 -26.80 -6.23
N PHE A 10 12.65 -25.96 -6.11
CA PHE A 10 13.11 -25.08 -7.18
C PHE A 10 14.64 -25.00 -7.17
N GLU A 11 15.23 -24.83 -8.33
CA GLU A 11 16.65 -24.55 -8.51
C GLU A 11 16.90 -23.09 -8.86
N LYS A 12 15.93 -22.45 -9.50
CA LYS A 12 16.00 -21.04 -9.95
C LYS A 12 14.83 -20.24 -9.41
N VAL A 13 15.09 -19.01 -9.02
CA VAL A 13 14.05 -18.08 -8.54
C VAL A 13 12.91 -17.89 -9.57
N SER A 14 13.23 -17.97 -10.87
CA SER A 14 12.22 -17.90 -11.94
C SER A 14 11.17 -19.03 -11.92
N GLU A 15 11.44 -20.12 -11.23
CA GLU A 15 10.47 -21.22 -11.07
C GLU A 15 9.44 -20.86 -10.00
N ILE A 16 9.84 -20.10 -8.99
CA ILE A 16 8.94 -19.55 -7.96
C ILE A 16 7.90 -18.62 -8.62
N ASP A 17 8.29 -17.87 -9.65
CA ASP A 17 7.37 -16.99 -10.39
C ASP A 17 6.14 -17.74 -10.89
N LYS A 18 6.32 -18.93 -11.45
CA LYS A 18 5.22 -19.74 -12.00
C LYS A 18 4.24 -20.16 -10.90
N ILE A 19 4.77 -20.51 -9.73
CA ILE A 19 3.96 -20.95 -8.59
C ILE A 19 3.16 -19.78 -8.03
N ILE A 20 3.82 -18.64 -7.79
CA ILE A 20 3.17 -17.45 -7.19
C ILE A 20 2.19 -16.80 -8.17
N LEU A 21 2.53 -16.73 -9.46
CA LEU A 21 1.64 -16.14 -10.47
C LEU A 21 0.38 -16.97 -10.73
N SER A 22 0.41 -18.27 -10.45
CA SER A 22 -0.80 -19.09 -10.54
C SER A 22 -1.81 -18.78 -9.40
N ASN A 23 -1.32 -18.27 -8.28
CA ASN A 23 -2.13 -17.84 -7.14
C ASN A 23 -1.62 -16.49 -6.63
N PRO A 24 -1.86 -15.40 -7.36
CA PRO A 24 -1.29 -14.10 -7.07
C PRO A 24 -1.89 -13.48 -5.81
N ASP A 25 -1.15 -12.53 -5.25
CA ASP A 25 -1.55 -11.74 -4.10
C ASP A 25 -1.84 -12.57 -2.82
N PRO A 26 -0.92 -13.42 -2.35
CA PRO A 26 -1.15 -14.20 -1.14
C PRO A 26 -1.31 -13.29 0.09
N LEU A 27 -2.05 -13.77 1.09
CA LEU A 27 -2.24 -13.05 2.36
C LEU A 27 -0.92 -12.88 3.11
N ALA A 28 -0.09 -13.91 3.12
CA ALA A 28 1.20 -13.87 3.79
C ALA A 28 2.31 -14.54 2.96
N LEU A 29 3.52 -14.01 3.09
CA LEU A 29 4.75 -14.57 2.53
C LEU A 29 5.79 -14.73 3.64
N TYR A 30 6.32 -15.93 3.82
CA TYR A 30 7.39 -16.22 4.74
C TYR A 30 8.64 -16.67 3.98
N VAL A 31 9.76 -16.02 4.24
CA VAL A 31 11.05 -16.32 3.60
C VAL A 31 12.02 -16.80 4.65
N PHE A 32 12.57 -17.97 4.48
CA PHE A 32 13.60 -18.52 5.36
C PHE A 32 14.92 -18.60 4.58
N SER A 33 15.89 -17.78 4.95
CA SER A 33 17.21 -17.73 4.32
C SER A 33 18.20 -16.95 5.16
N ASP A 34 19.44 -17.41 5.20
CA ASP A 34 20.57 -16.66 5.74
C ASP A 34 21.11 -15.64 4.73
N ASP A 35 20.76 -15.77 3.46
CA ASP A 35 21.10 -14.82 2.41
C ASP A 35 20.12 -13.65 2.43
N LYS A 36 20.62 -12.49 2.84
CA LYS A 36 19.85 -11.24 2.93
C LYS A 36 19.42 -10.73 1.56
N ASP A 37 20.29 -10.84 0.56
CA ASP A 37 20.02 -10.34 -0.79
C ASP A 37 18.92 -11.20 -1.45
N PHE A 38 18.94 -12.50 -1.23
CA PHE A 38 17.87 -13.39 -1.65
C PHE A 38 16.53 -13.00 -0.98
N SER A 39 16.53 -12.83 0.33
CA SER A 39 15.31 -12.49 1.09
C SER A 39 14.71 -11.17 0.64
N GLU A 40 15.54 -10.12 0.48
CA GLU A 40 15.09 -8.82 -0.01
C GLU A 40 14.59 -8.86 -1.44
N ASN A 41 15.24 -9.65 -2.31
CA ASN A 41 14.81 -9.83 -3.69
C ASN A 41 13.40 -10.45 -3.75
N ILE A 42 13.16 -11.51 -2.98
CA ILE A 42 11.85 -12.17 -2.90
C ILE A 42 10.77 -11.19 -2.42
N ILE A 43 11.04 -10.45 -1.33
CA ILE A 43 10.10 -9.47 -0.77
C ILE A 43 9.76 -8.36 -1.78
N ARG A 44 10.72 -7.86 -2.52
CA ARG A 44 10.51 -6.79 -3.51
C ARG A 44 9.84 -7.28 -4.79
N ARG A 45 10.05 -8.56 -5.14
CA ARG A 45 9.58 -9.15 -6.39
C ARG A 45 8.09 -9.45 -6.38
N TYR A 46 7.54 -9.85 -5.25
CA TYR A 46 6.16 -10.31 -5.16
C TYR A 46 5.28 -9.38 -4.33
N ARG A 47 4.00 -9.29 -4.70
CA ARG A 47 2.97 -8.61 -3.93
C ARG A 47 2.35 -9.60 -2.95
N PHE A 48 2.16 -9.18 -1.71
CA PHE A 48 1.51 -9.98 -0.66
C PHE A 48 0.95 -9.05 0.43
N GLY A 49 0.05 -9.55 1.26
CA GLY A 49 -0.58 -8.76 2.32
C GLY A 49 0.39 -8.39 3.45
N GLY A 50 1.12 -9.36 3.96
CA GLY A 50 2.16 -9.17 4.98
C GLY A 50 3.16 -10.31 4.97
N GLY A 51 4.30 -10.18 5.65
CA GLY A 51 5.30 -11.22 5.63
C GLY A 51 6.33 -11.13 6.74
N VAL A 52 7.14 -12.18 6.83
CA VAL A 52 8.24 -12.28 7.81
C VAL A 52 9.43 -12.95 7.16
N VAL A 53 10.63 -12.54 7.56
CA VAL A 53 11.89 -13.21 7.21
C VAL A 53 12.34 -14.00 8.42
N ASN A 54 12.68 -15.28 8.21
CA ASN A 54 13.18 -16.23 9.21
C ASN A 54 12.24 -16.49 10.39
N ASP A 55 10.93 -16.23 10.21
CA ASP A 55 9.89 -16.59 11.17
C ASP A 55 8.53 -16.68 10.47
N THR A 56 7.50 -17.06 11.20
CA THR A 56 6.11 -17.13 10.74
C THR A 56 5.21 -16.34 11.70
N ILE A 57 4.09 -15.85 11.19
CA ILE A 57 2.95 -15.33 11.99
C ILE A 57 3.29 -14.08 12.85
N ILE A 58 4.52 -13.88 13.29
CA ILE A 58 4.91 -12.84 14.26
C ILE A 58 4.50 -11.41 13.84
N HIS A 59 4.35 -11.15 12.56
CA HIS A 59 3.84 -9.85 12.08
C HIS A 59 2.40 -9.55 12.52
N LEU A 60 1.61 -10.59 12.85
CA LEU A 60 0.25 -10.45 13.40
C LEU A 60 0.24 -9.95 14.84
N THR A 61 1.30 -10.26 15.61
CA THR A 61 1.35 -9.94 17.04
C THR A 61 1.76 -8.50 17.30
N ASN A 62 2.30 -7.80 16.32
CA ASN A 62 2.71 -6.41 16.46
C ASN A 62 1.53 -5.46 16.17
N PRO A 63 0.97 -4.78 17.18
CA PRO A 63 -0.19 -3.90 16.99
C PRO A 63 0.12 -2.64 16.16
N ASN A 64 1.39 -2.34 15.90
CA ASN A 64 1.80 -1.20 15.09
C ASN A 64 1.92 -1.53 13.60
N LEU A 65 1.88 -2.83 13.25
CA LEU A 65 1.90 -3.25 11.85
C LEU A 65 0.46 -3.48 11.35
N PRO A 66 0.11 -2.94 10.18
CA PRO A 66 -1.17 -3.25 9.57
C PRO A 66 -1.20 -4.72 9.15
N PHE A 67 -2.32 -5.39 9.38
CA PHE A 67 -2.57 -6.73 8.89
C PHE A 67 -3.77 -6.74 7.95
N GLY A 68 -3.59 -7.29 6.76
CA GLY A 68 -4.63 -7.41 5.76
C GLY A 68 -4.10 -7.97 4.46
N GLY A 69 -5.01 -8.44 3.63
CA GLY A 69 -4.71 -8.97 2.30
C GLY A 69 -4.62 -7.87 1.25
N ILE A 70 -4.23 -8.29 0.04
CA ILE A 70 -4.19 -7.45 -1.14
C ILE A 70 -4.78 -8.22 -2.33
N GLY A 71 -5.54 -7.55 -3.18
CA GLY A 71 -6.14 -8.20 -4.35
C GLY A 71 -6.98 -9.43 -3.98
N ASN A 72 -6.57 -10.60 -4.42
CA ASN A 72 -7.31 -11.85 -4.19
C ASN A 72 -7.34 -12.30 -2.73
N SER A 73 -6.41 -11.86 -1.89
CA SER A 73 -6.35 -12.26 -0.48
C SER A 73 -7.10 -11.32 0.46
N GLY A 74 -7.57 -10.17 -0.01
CA GLY A 74 -8.35 -9.27 0.81
C GLY A 74 -8.31 -7.80 0.36
N TYR A 75 -9.01 -6.98 1.13
CA TYR A 75 -9.09 -5.54 0.93
C TYR A 75 -9.01 -4.80 2.26
N GLY A 76 -8.15 -3.78 2.30
CA GLY A 76 -7.91 -3.02 3.52
C GLY A 76 -7.00 -3.76 4.52
N SER A 77 -6.77 -3.10 5.64
CA SER A 77 -5.95 -3.63 6.72
C SER A 77 -6.43 -3.11 8.07
N TYR A 78 -6.15 -3.84 9.12
CA TYR A 78 -6.50 -3.47 10.49
C TYR A 78 -5.28 -3.62 11.41
N HIS A 79 -5.41 -3.44 12.67
CA HIS A 79 -4.49 -3.27 13.78
C HIS A 79 -4.12 -1.80 14.05
N GLY A 80 -4.12 -1.45 15.33
CA GLY A 80 -3.69 -0.16 15.86
C GLY A 80 -4.27 1.03 15.09
N LYS A 81 -3.38 1.88 14.62
CA LYS A 81 -3.75 3.07 13.85
C LYS A 81 -4.50 2.77 12.56
N SER A 82 -4.21 1.65 11.90
CA SER A 82 -4.90 1.26 10.67
C SER A 82 -6.37 0.97 10.91
N SER A 83 -6.71 0.32 12.04
CA SER A 83 -8.12 0.13 12.43
C SER A 83 -8.80 1.46 12.70
N PHE A 84 -8.15 2.37 13.42
CA PHE A 84 -8.69 3.69 13.68
C PHE A 84 -8.95 4.46 12.37
N ASP A 85 -7.97 4.47 11.47
CA ASP A 85 -8.10 5.16 10.17
C ASP A 85 -9.21 4.53 9.28
N LEU A 86 -9.40 3.20 9.37
CA LEU A 86 -10.42 2.48 8.60
C LEU A 86 -11.85 2.78 9.08
N PHE A 87 -12.05 2.85 10.41
CA PHE A 87 -13.37 3.06 11.01
C PHE A 87 -13.70 4.52 11.30
N THR A 88 -12.81 5.45 10.95
CA THR A 88 -13.03 6.89 11.16
C THR A 88 -13.09 7.64 9.83
N HIS A 89 -13.91 8.68 9.79
CA HIS A 89 -13.98 9.58 8.65
C HIS A 89 -13.07 10.79 8.88
N LYS A 90 -12.10 11.00 7.98
CA LYS A 90 -11.24 12.20 7.99
C LYS A 90 -11.98 13.36 7.31
N LYS A 91 -12.43 14.33 8.12
CA LYS A 91 -13.11 15.52 7.63
C LYS A 91 -12.12 16.64 7.38
N SER A 92 -11.97 17.02 6.12
CA SER A 92 -11.12 18.17 5.76
C SER A 92 -11.87 19.49 5.92
N ILE A 93 -11.31 20.41 6.71
CA ILE A 93 -11.89 21.73 6.96
C ILE A 93 -10.85 22.79 6.66
N VAL A 94 -11.19 23.72 5.76
CA VAL A 94 -10.38 24.90 5.47
C VAL A 94 -11.08 26.13 6.07
N LYS A 95 -10.41 26.79 7.02
CA LYS A 95 -10.84 28.07 7.58
C LYS A 95 -10.11 29.20 6.87
N ARG A 96 -10.82 30.02 6.14
CA ARG A 96 -10.26 31.19 5.44
C ARG A 96 -10.61 32.48 6.19
N LYS A 97 -9.66 33.41 6.25
CA LYS A 97 -9.93 34.77 6.73
C LYS A 97 -10.61 35.60 5.62
N MET A 98 -11.68 36.31 5.96
CA MET A 98 -12.53 37.06 4.99
C MET A 98 -11.79 38.20 4.30
N TRP A 99 -10.80 38.82 4.96
CA TRP A 99 -10.02 39.92 4.39
C TRP A 99 -9.06 39.52 3.26
N LEU A 100 -8.76 38.23 3.09
CA LEU A 100 -7.92 37.69 2.03
C LEU A 100 -8.78 37.27 0.83
N GLU A 101 -9.53 38.19 0.25
CA GLU A 101 -10.33 37.89 -0.93
C GLU A 101 -9.49 37.96 -2.21
N ASN A 102 -9.53 36.89 -2.98
CA ASN A 102 -8.84 36.84 -4.27
C ASN A 102 -9.85 36.84 -5.40
N ASN A 103 -9.93 37.99 -6.06
CA ASN A 103 -10.84 38.23 -7.20
C ASN A 103 -10.61 37.28 -8.41
N LEU A 104 -9.51 36.50 -8.41
CA LEU A 104 -9.27 35.49 -9.44
C LEU A 104 -10.22 34.27 -9.33
N ARG A 105 -10.91 34.12 -8.20
CA ARG A 105 -11.85 33.00 -7.96
C ARG A 105 -13.23 33.24 -8.58
N TYR A 106 -13.56 34.46 -8.94
CA TYR A 106 -14.90 34.87 -9.36
C TYR A 106 -14.92 35.36 -10.81
N ALA A 107 -16.01 35.09 -11.50
CA ALA A 107 -16.30 35.69 -12.78
C ALA A 107 -16.47 37.21 -12.68
N PRO A 108 -16.19 37.98 -13.76
CA PRO A 108 -15.73 37.52 -15.06
C PRO A 108 -14.23 37.22 -15.10
N TYR A 109 -13.88 36.13 -15.82
CA TYR A 109 -12.50 35.67 -15.93
C TYR A 109 -11.70 36.32 -17.08
N LYS A 110 -12.28 37.32 -17.75
CA LYS A 110 -11.62 38.04 -18.86
C LYS A 110 -10.22 38.50 -18.49
N ASN A 111 -9.23 38.18 -19.29
CA ASN A 111 -7.81 38.51 -19.13
C ASN A 111 -7.07 37.86 -17.95
N LYS A 112 -7.72 36.96 -17.16
CA LYS A 112 -7.11 36.31 -15.99
C LYS A 112 -6.59 34.90 -16.28
N LEU A 113 -6.93 34.33 -17.46
CA LEU A 113 -6.63 32.94 -17.82
C LEU A 113 -5.12 32.61 -17.76
N ASN A 114 -4.30 33.54 -18.32
CA ASN A 114 -2.85 33.34 -18.36
C ASN A 114 -2.22 33.36 -16.95
N LEU A 115 -2.74 34.20 -16.08
CA LEU A 115 -2.29 34.28 -14.70
C LEU A 115 -2.66 33.01 -13.92
N VAL A 116 -3.90 32.54 -14.08
CA VAL A 116 -4.36 31.28 -13.47
C VAL A 116 -3.56 30.09 -13.98
N LYS A 117 -3.29 29.99 -15.27
CA LYS A 117 -2.42 28.95 -15.84
C LYS A 117 -1.00 28.95 -15.26
N LYS A 118 -0.42 30.14 -15.05
CA LYS A 118 0.89 30.25 -14.39
C LYS A 118 0.86 29.75 -12.95
N ILE A 119 -0.15 30.15 -12.17
CA ILE A 119 -0.31 29.70 -10.77
C ILE A 119 -0.48 28.18 -10.67
N LEU A 120 -1.33 27.60 -11.52
CA LEU A 120 -1.54 26.15 -11.54
C LEU A 120 -0.28 25.37 -11.90
N LYS A 121 0.57 25.92 -12.78
CA LYS A 121 1.86 25.31 -13.15
C LYS A 121 2.88 25.30 -11.99
N TYR A 122 2.75 26.21 -11.02
CA TYR A 122 3.61 26.23 -9.82
C TYR A 122 3.08 25.38 -8.67
N LEU A 123 1.82 24.92 -8.74
CA LEU A 123 1.15 24.13 -7.71
C LEU A 123 1.07 22.63 -8.05
N SER A 124 1.41 22.26 -9.26
CA SER A 124 1.53 20.88 -9.76
C SER A 124 2.99 20.41 -9.73
#